data_d6baad120de27e2e5f887f9833fe3e0d
#
_entry.id   d6baad120de27e2e5f887f9833fe3e0d
#
_cell.length_a   1.000
_cell.length_b   1.000
_cell.length_c   1.000
_cell.angle_alpha   90.00
_cell.angle_beta   90.00
_cell.angle_gamma   90.00
#
_symmetry.space_group_name_H-M   'P 1'
#
loop_
_entity.id
_entity.type
_entity.pdbx_description
1 polymer ?
#
loop_
_entity_poly.entity_id
_entity_poly.type
_entity_poly.pdbx_seq_one_letter_code
_entity_poly.pdbx_strand_id
1 'polypeptide(L)'
;MPSPAAQFATRSAYGATQLPRIAWYVGQGAIMNRLAQSAREQEGESLRPRARTNAPIPDRTRLFEDMTALFRRDLTNVEAGIYPLPADHDGPLPTLLRRSWLFFQDLPDVHRRRESNGHSEVLTEEVEGKRPRYYLQNFHFQSGGWMTDDSAERYDTQVEVLVNGAANAIRRQVLPPLHEVFAGRDQRSLQLLDVGCGTGRLLDFVKQAWPRLPSLGLDMSEAYIRVARRHLSRWGWLKLLVGNGEALPVPDASQDGVTNVFMFHELPRR
;
A
#
# COMPACT_ATOMS: atom_id res chain seq x y z
N MET A 1 -10.60 28.43 13.91
CA MET A 1 -10.33 27.12 14.53
C MET A 1 -11.66 26.41 14.75
N PRO A 2 -11.76 25.08 14.54
CA PRO A 2 -13.00 24.34 14.81
C PRO A 2 -13.37 24.44 16.31
N SER A 3 -14.68 24.42 16.61
CA SER A 3 -15.15 24.44 17.99
C SER A 3 -14.72 23.15 18.74
N PRO A 4 -14.63 23.18 20.09
CA PRO A 4 -14.30 21.97 20.87
C PRO A 4 -15.23 20.78 20.58
N ALA A 5 -16.53 21.05 20.35
CA ALA A 5 -17.49 20.02 19.99
C ALA A 5 -17.19 19.41 18.60
N ALA A 6 -16.81 20.24 17.62
CA ALA A 6 -16.42 19.75 16.29
C ALA A 6 -15.13 18.94 16.34
N GLN A 7 -14.15 19.34 17.14
CA GLN A 7 -12.93 18.55 17.36
C GLN A 7 -13.24 17.19 18.00
N PHE A 8 -14.08 17.17 19.04
CA PHE A 8 -14.51 15.93 19.67
C PHE A 8 -15.22 15.00 18.69
N ALA A 9 -16.14 15.54 17.87
CA ALA A 9 -16.83 14.75 16.84
C ALA A 9 -15.84 14.16 15.82
N THR A 10 -14.86 14.94 15.35
CA THR A 10 -13.82 14.47 14.41
C THR A 10 -12.99 13.35 15.02
N ARG A 11 -12.54 13.49 16.26
CA ARG A 11 -11.76 12.46 16.99
C ARG A 11 -12.55 11.18 17.18
N SER A 12 -13.81 11.31 17.58
CA SER A 12 -14.71 10.15 17.76
C SER A 12 -14.95 9.42 16.44
N ALA A 13 -15.23 10.14 15.36
CA ALA A 13 -15.43 9.57 14.04
C ALA A 13 -14.15 8.92 13.50
N TYR A 14 -12.99 9.56 13.68
CA TYR A 14 -11.70 8.98 13.32
C TYR A 14 -11.42 7.67 14.07
N GLY A 15 -11.61 7.67 15.40
CA GLY A 15 -11.46 6.47 16.22
C GLY A 15 -12.42 5.35 15.82
N ALA A 16 -13.67 5.68 15.54
CA ALA A 16 -14.69 4.72 15.11
C ALA A 16 -14.35 4.04 13.78
N THR A 17 -13.63 4.71 12.88
CA THR A 17 -13.19 4.13 11.60
C THR A 17 -11.86 3.40 11.72
N GLN A 18 -10.87 3.96 12.41
CA GLN A 18 -9.52 3.42 12.43
C GLN A 18 -9.33 2.26 13.42
N LEU A 19 -9.93 2.31 14.61
CA LEU A 19 -9.71 1.27 15.63
C LEU A 19 -10.19 -0.12 15.20
N PRO A 20 -11.39 -0.32 14.64
CA PRO A 20 -11.82 -1.63 14.15
C PRO A 20 -10.91 -2.16 13.04
N ARG A 21 -10.45 -1.26 12.17
CA ARG A 21 -9.54 -1.59 11.07
C ARG A 21 -8.18 -2.06 11.59
N ILE A 22 -7.58 -1.33 12.52
CA ILE A 22 -6.33 -1.72 13.19
C ILE A 22 -6.50 -3.07 13.87
N ALA A 23 -7.57 -3.26 14.66
CA ALA A 23 -7.83 -4.51 15.35
C ALA A 23 -7.95 -5.70 14.37
N TRP A 24 -8.60 -5.50 13.22
CA TRP A 24 -8.73 -6.50 12.17
C TRP A 24 -7.36 -6.95 11.65
N TYR A 25 -6.49 -6.03 11.25
CA TYR A 25 -5.19 -6.37 10.65
C TYR A 25 -4.15 -6.84 11.69
N VAL A 26 -4.17 -6.29 12.91
CA VAL A 26 -3.36 -6.81 14.03
C VAL A 26 -3.75 -8.26 14.36
N GLY A 27 -5.06 -8.57 14.37
CA GLY A 27 -5.55 -9.94 14.57
C GLY A 27 -5.04 -10.90 13.48
N GLN A 28 -5.10 -10.50 12.22
CA GLN A 28 -4.56 -11.30 11.11
C GLN A 28 -3.05 -11.48 11.20
N GLY A 29 -2.30 -10.44 11.57
CA GLY A 29 -0.86 -10.53 11.82
C GLY A 29 -0.52 -11.51 12.93
N ALA A 30 -1.31 -11.54 14.01
CA ALA A 30 -1.13 -12.50 15.09
C ALA A 30 -1.37 -13.95 14.62
N ILE A 31 -2.41 -14.18 13.81
CA ILE A 31 -2.69 -15.51 13.22
C ILE A 31 -1.55 -15.92 12.28
N MET A 32 -1.11 -15.03 11.39
CA MET A 32 0.01 -15.27 10.48
C MET A 32 1.27 -15.68 11.23
N ASN A 33 1.61 -14.96 12.31
CA ASN A 33 2.79 -15.26 13.11
C ASN A 33 2.69 -16.62 13.82
N ARG A 34 1.51 -16.99 14.30
CA ARG A 34 1.28 -18.32 14.90
C ARG A 34 1.44 -19.43 13.86
N LEU A 35 0.85 -19.28 12.68
CA LEU A 35 0.98 -20.25 11.60
C LEU A 35 2.43 -20.40 11.16
N ALA A 36 3.17 -19.30 11.01
CA ALA A 36 4.58 -19.33 10.67
C ALA A 36 5.45 -19.98 11.76
N GLN A 37 5.09 -19.83 13.02
CA GLN A 37 5.78 -20.49 14.13
C GLN A 37 5.49 -22.00 14.14
N SER A 38 4.22 -22.40 13.99
CA SER A 38 3.84 -23.82 13.95
C SER A 38 4.49 -24.55 12.76
N ALA A 39 4.58 -23.91 11.61
CA ALA A 39 5.27 -24.51 10.44
C ALA A 39 6.76 -24.76 10.75
N ARG A 40 7.45 -23.78 11.37
CA ARG A 40 8.87 -23.95 11.77
C ARG A 40 9.10 -25.06 12.79
N GLU A 41 8.19 -25.21 13.75
CA GLU A 41 8.27 -26.26 14.78
C GLU A 41 8.08 -27.66 14.16
N GLN A 42 7.27 -27.79 13.09
CA GLN A 42 7.04 -29.05 12.38
C GLN A 42 8.21 -29.45 11.48
N GLU A 43 8.92 -28.50 10.89
CA GLU A 43 10.02 -28.75 9.95
C GLU A 43 11.37 -29.01 10.62
N GLY A 44 11.44 -28.93 11.97
CA GLY A 44 12.69 -29.12 12.73
C GLY A 44 13.74 -28.09 12.32
N GLU A 45 14.28 -27.42 13.27
CA GLU A 45 15.19 -26.27 13.29
C GLU A 45 16.29 -26.22 12.17
N SER A 46 15.91 -26.25 10.91
CA SER A 46 16.77 -25.86 9.80
C SER A 46 16.70 -24.33 9.61
N LEU A 47 17.04 -23.62 10.66
CA LEU A 47 17.10 -22.16 10.63
C LEU A 47 18.28 -21.72 9.78
N ARG A 48 18.02 -21.30 8.55
CA ARG A 48 18.96 -20.40 7.87
C ARG A 48 19.15 -19.18 8.77
N PRO A 49 20.41 -18.79 9.04
CA PRO A 49 20.66 -17.61 9.87
C PRO A 49 19.93 -16.42 9.23
N ARG A 50 19.08 -15.75 10.02
CA ARG A 50 18.55 -14.43 9.63
C ARG A 50 19.72 -13.57 9.20
N ALA A 51 19.56 -12.83 8.10
CA ALA A 51 20.57 -11.86 7.70
C ALA A 51 20.94 -11.04 8.94
N ARG A 52 22.19 -11.16 9.39
CA ARG A 52 22.66 -10.44 10.58
C ARG A 52 22.70 -8.97 10.22
N THR A 53 21.76 -8.22 10.72
CA THR A 53 21.85 -6.77 10.69
C THR A 53 22.60 -6.32 11.92
N ASN A 54 23.54 -5.39 11.77
CA ASN A 54 24.21 -4.74 12.88
C ASN A 54 23.35 -3.64 13.52
N ALA A 55 22.22 -3.29 12.90
CA ALA A 55 21.27 -2.34 13.42
C ALA A 55 20.35 -3.00 14.47
N PRO A 56 20.04 -2.31 15.58
CA PRO A 56 19.08 -2.82 16.55
C PRO A 56 17.70 -3.01 15.88
N ILE A 57 17.14 -4.21 16.01
CA ILE A 57 15.77 -4.48 15.55
C ILE A 57 14.81 -3.83 16.54
N PRO A 58 13.87 -2.98 16.08
CA PRO A 58 12.89 -2.38 16.97
C PRO A 58 12.07 -3.47 17.67
N ASP A 59 11.88 -3.31 18.97
CA ASP A 59 10.99 -4.17 19.73
C ASP A 59 9.51 -3.84 19.45
N ARG A 60 8.61 -4.66 19.99
CA ARG A 60 7.17 -4.46 19.81
C ARG A 60 6.69 -3.15 20.42
N THR A 61 7.25 -2.73 21.54
CA THR A 61 6.88 -1.49 22.24
C THR A 61 7.17 -0.31 21.33
N ARG A 62 8.37 -0.26 20.77
CA ARG A 62 8.78 0.79 19.84
C ARG A 62 7.90 0.84 18.59
N LEU A 63 7.56 -0.31 18.01
CA LEU A 63 6.67 -0.37 16.85
C LEU A 63 5.27 0.19 17.18
N PHE A 64 4.71 -0.12 18.35
CA PHE A 64 3.41 0.43 18.76
C PHE A 64 3.47 1.93 19.10
N GLU A 65 4.58 2.42 19.66
CA GLU A 65 4.80 3.85 19.85
C GLU A 65 4.82 4.60 18.53
N ASP A 66 5.58 4.10 17.55
CA ASP A 66 5.68 4.70 16.21
C ASP A 66 4.32 4.65 15.48
N MET A 67 3.57 3.56 15.58
CA MET A 67 2.19 3.48 15.08
C MET A 67 1.29 4.53 15.74
N THR A 68 1.35 4.65 17.05
CA THR A 68 0.56 5.64 17.79
C THR A 68 0.91 7.06 17.35
N ALA A 69 2.19 7.36 17.18
CA ALA A 69 2.65 8.66 16.69
C ALA A 69 2.15 8.94 15.26
N LEU A 70 2.17 7.91 14.38
CA LEU A 70 1.64 8.00 13.02
C LEU A 70 0.14 8.35 13.01
N PHE A 71 -0.69 7.59 13.75
CA PHE A 71 -2.13 7.84 13.79
C PHE A 71 -2.50 9.17 14.45
N ARG A 72 -1.73 9.61 15.45
CA ARG A 72 -1.88 10.97 16.02
C ARG A 72 -1.60 12.04 14.97
N ARG A 73 -0.54 11.89 14.19
CA ARG A 73 -0.21 12.82 13.09
C ARG A 73 -1.29 12.82 12.03
N ASP A 74 -1.78 11.64 11.64
CA ASP A 74 -2.86 11.49 10.67
C ASP A 74 -4.14 12.21 11.14
N LEU A 75 -4.53 12.04 12.39
CA LEU A 75 -5.65 12.77 13.00
C LEU A 75 -5.40 14.29 13.04
N THR A 76 -4.19 14.73 13.41
CA THR A 76 -3.82 16.15 13.42
C THR A 76 -3.99 16.78 12.02
N ASN A 77 -3.60 16.06 10.96
CA ASN A 77 -3.78 16.50 9.59
C ASN A 77 -5.26 16.65 9.21
N VAL A 78 -6.11 15.73 9.67
CA VAL A 78 -7.58 15.83 9.50
C VAL A 78 -8.14 17.04 10.24
N GLU A 79 -7.73 17.23 11.50
CA GLU A 79 -8.16 18.39 12.32
C GLU A 79 -7.70 19.74 11.74
N ALA A 80 -6.54 19.76 11.09
CA ALA A 80 -6.00 20.91 10.37
C ALA A 80 -6.68 21.16 9.01
N GLY A 81 -7.56 20.24 8.56
CA GLY A 81 -8.24 20.37 7.27
C GLY A 81 -7.34 20.13 6.05
N ILE A 82 -6.19 19.48 6.22
CA ILE A 82 -5.29 19.13 5.11
C ILE A 82 -5.98 18.13 4.18
N TYR A 83 -6.74 17.20 4.74
CA TYR A 83 -7.62 16.26 4.03
C TYR A 83 -8.84 15.92 4.89
N PRO A 84 -9.95 15.47 4.27
CA PRO A 84 -11.15 15.11 5.02
C PRO A 84 -10.92 13.87 5.88
N LEU A 85 -11.90 13.55 6.76
CA LEU A 85 -11.92 12.27 7.46
C LEU A 85 -11.75 11.13 6.45
N PRO A 86 -10.72 10.29 6.58
CA PRO A 86 -10.40 9.32 5.55
C PRO A 86 -11.44 8.21 5.45
N ALA A 87 -11.85 7.90 4.22
CA ALA A 87 -12.59 6.70 3.89
C ALA A 87 -11.59 5.67 3.31
N ASP A 88 -11.25 4.66 4.09
CA ASP A 88 -10.22 3.68 3.72
C ASP A 88 -10.66 2.70 2.61
N HIS A 89 -11.96 2.57 2.38
CA HIS A 89 -12.55 1.74 1.31
C HIS A 89 -11.99 0.31 1.23
N ASP A 90 -11.81 -0.32 2.38
CA ASP A 90 -11.38 -1.72 2.44
C ASP A 90 -12.44 -2.68 1.85
N GLY A 91 -13.63 -2.16 1.61
CA GLY A 91 -14.77 -2.88 1.07
C GLY A 91 -15.69 -3.44 2.15
N PRO A 92 -16.83 -4.03 1.75
CA PRO A 92 -17.74 -4.68 2.67
C PRO A 92 -17.11 -5.95 3.25
N LEU A 93 -17.65 -6.41 4.37
CA LEU A 93 -17.15 -7.59 5.09
C LEU A 93 -16.89 -8.83 4.20
N PRO A 94 -17.76 -9.21 3.23
CA PRO A 94 -17.45 -10.31 2.34
C PRO A 94 -16.17 -10.12 1.51
N THR A 95 -15.88 -8.88 1.08
CA THR A 95 -14.65 -8.55 0.36
C THR A 95 -13.43 -8.67 1.26
N LEU A 96 -13.52 -8.17 2.49
CA LEU A 96 -12.45 -8.31 3.49
C LEU A 96 -12.16 -9.79 3.79
N LEU A 97 -13.20 -10.59 4.00
CA LEU A 97 -13.06 -12.03 4.26
C LEU A 97 -12.44 -12.76 3.06
N ARG A 98 -12.88 -12.45 1.83
CA ARG A 98 -12.30 -13.04 0.62
C ARG A 98 -10.82 -12.70 0.47
N ARG A 99 -10.43 -11.43 0.66
CA ARG A 99 -9.02 -10.99 0.58
C ARG A 99 -8.17 -11.62 1.69
N SER A 100 -8.70 -11.73 2.89
CA SER A 100 -8.03 -12.43 3.99
C SER A 100 -7.85 -13.90 3.66
N TRP A 101 -8.87 -14.56 3.10
CA TRP A 101 -8.77 -15.95 2.66
C TRP A 101 -7.68 -16.12 1.58
N LEU A 102 -7.66 -15.29 0.54
CA LEU A 102 -6.60 -15.30 -0.49
C LEU A 102 -5.21 -15.10 0.11
N PHE A 103 -5.09 -14.21 1.08
CA PHE A 103 -3.84 -13.97 1.79
C PHE A 103 -3.38 -15.21 2.57
N PHE A 104 -4.25 -15.80 3.39
CA PHE A 104 -3.90 -16.99 4.19
C PHE A 104 -3.65 -18.22 3.33
N GLN A 105 -4.35 -18.36 2.22
CA GLN A 105 -4.16 -19.46 1.28
C GLN A 105 -2.75 -19.43 0.64
N ASP A 106 -2.18 -18.26 0.41
CA ASP A 106 -0.86 -18.10 -0.20
C ASP A 106 0.31 -18.30 0.80
N LEU A 107 0.06 -18.21 2.12
CA LEU A 107 1.12 -18.26 3.13
C LEU A 107 2.01 -19.51 3.06
N PRO A 108 1.51 -20.73 2.84
CA PRO A 108 2.36 -21.92 2.72
C PRO A 108 3.33 -21.82 1.54
N ASP A 109 2.86 -21.30 0.40
CA ASP A 109 3.68 -21.13 -0.80
C ASP A 109 4.72 -20.01 -0.62
N VAL A 110 4.34 -18.90 0.00
CA VAL A 110 5.24 -17.81 0.40
C VAL A 110 6.35 -18.35 1.32
N HIS A 111 5.97 -19.19 2.30
CA HIS A 111 6.93 -19.78 3.25
C HIS A 111 7.93 -20.69 2.52
N ARG A 112 7.44 -21.62 1.71
CA ARG A 112 8.26 -22.53 0.90
C ARG A 112 9.24 -21.77 -0.01
N ARG A 113 8.78 -20.73 -0.72
CA ARG A 113 9.65 -19.91 -1.59
C ARG A 113 10.69 -19.13 -0.79
N ARG A 114 10.33 -18.62 0.38
CA ARG A 114 11.27 -17.91 1.26
C ARG A 114 12.39 -18.83 1.74
N GLU A 115 12.08 -20.06 2.09
CA GLU A 115 13.07 -21.05 2.53
C GLU A 115 14.00 -21.51 1.40
N SER A 116 13.43 -21.80 0.23
CA SER A 116 14.20 -22.17 -0.96
C SER A 116 14.88 -20.99 -1.66
N ASN A 117 14.65 -19.75 -1.20
CA ASN A 117 15.01 -18.52 -1.92
C ASN A 117 14.46 -18.48 -3.36
N GLY A 118 13.31 -19.14 -3.57
CA GLY A 118 12.64 -19.25 -4.87
C GLY A 118 11.83 -17.99 -5.19
N HIS A 119 12.29 -17.19 -6.13
CA HIS A 119 11.61 -15.95 -6.52
C HIS A 119 11.43 -15.79 -8.04
N SER A 120 11.66 -16.87 -8.79
CA SER A 120 11.65 -16.83 -10.26
C SER A 120 10.46 -17.56 -10.90
N GLU A 121 9.43 -17.92 -10.14
CA GLU A 121 8.23 -18.62 -10.65
C GLU A 121 7.56 -17.85 -11.81
N VAL A 122 7.55 -16.52 -11.73
CA VAL A 122 6.92 -15.66 -12.74
C VAL A 122 7.81 -15.37 -13.94
N LEU A 123 9.08 -15.80 -13.90
CA LEU A 123 10.00 -15.69 -15.04
C LEU A 123 9.76 -16.88 -15.98
N THR A 124 8.93 -16.67 -16.99
CA THR A 124 8.64 -17.67 -18.03
C THR A 124 9.15 -17.17 -19.38
N GLU A 125 9.36 -18.08 -20.32
CA GLU A 125 9.77 -17.74 -21.69
C GLU A 125 8.79 -16.75 -22.37
N GLU A 126 7.50 -16.80 -22.01
CA GLU A 126 6.48 -15.91 -22.57
C GLU A 126 6.65 -14.45 -22.14
N VAL A 127 7.19 -14.18 -20.94
CA VAL A 127 7.33 -12.83 -20.38
C VAL A 127 8.78 -12.32 -20.44
N GLU A 128 9.75 -13.19 -20.67
CA GLU A 128 11.15 -12.82 -20.80
C GLU A 128 11.34 -11.83 -21.98
N GLY A 129 12.09 -10.75 -21.74
CA GLY A 129 12.32 -9.69 -22.70
C GLY A 129 11.18 -8.68 -22.88
N LYS A 130 9.96 -8.97 -22.39
CA LYS A 130 8.83 -8.03 -22.46
C LYS A 130 8.79 -7.02 -21.34
N ARG A 131 9.49 -7.28 -20.26
CA ARG A 131 9.56 -6.44 -19.06
C ARG A 131 10.98 -6.42 -18.50
N PRO A 132 11.35 -5.42 -17.69
CA PRO A 132 12.64 -5.41 -17.00
C PRO A 132 12.80 -6.67 -16.15
N ARG A 133 14.00 -7.26 -16.17
CA ARG A 133 14.27 -8.54 -15.47
C ARG A 133 14.01 -8.45 -13.97
N TYR A 134 14.30 -7.29 -13.34
CA TYR A 134 14.03 -7.09 -11.91
C TYR A 134 12.55 -7.15 -11.56
N TYR A 135 11.66 -6.89 -12.52
CA TYR A 135 10.22 -6.99 -12.32
C TYR A 135 9.70 -8.43 -12.39
N LEU A 136 10.40 -9.31 -13.08
CA LEU A 136 10.00 -10.71 -13.32
C LEU A 136 10.45 -11.59 -12.15
N GLN A 137 9.96 -11.31 -10.95
CA GLN A 137 10.21 -12.07 -9.73
C GLN A 137 8.97 -12.12 -8.84
N ASN A 138 8.94 -13.10 -7.94
CA ASN A 138 7.91 -13.20 -6.92
C ASN A 138 8.24 -12.21 -5.78
N PHE A 139 7.85 -10.95 -5.93
CA PHE A 139 8.03 -9.95 -4.90
C PHE A 139 7.42 -10.43 -3.58
N HIS A 140 8.16 -10.29 -2.49
CA HIS A 140 7.79 -10.81 -1.16
C HIS A 140 7.47 -12.31 -1.15
N PHE A 141 7.97 -13.06 -2.13
CA PHE A 141 7.68 -14.48 -2.35
C PHE A 141 6.20 -14.79 -2.65
N GLN A 142 5.41 -13.77 -2.97
CA GLN A 142 3.99 -13.89 -3.27
C GLN A 142 3.76 -14.68 -4.56
N SER A 143 2.77 -15.58 -4.57
CA SER A 143 2.38 -16.33 -5.76
C SER A 143 1.90 -15.39 -6.88
N GLY A 144 2.41 -15.62 -8.09
CA GLY A 144 2.12 -14.80 -9.25
C GLY A 144 2.81 -13.43 -9.28
N GLY A 145 3.68 -13.12 -8.32
CA GLY A 145 4.38 -11.83 -8.26
C GLY A 145 3.42 -10.65 -8.36
N TRP A 146 3.67 -9.72 -9.28
CA TRP A 146 2.74 -8.63 -9.62
C TRP A 146 1.99 -8.87 -10.94
N MET A 147 1.89 -10.12 -11.39
CA MET A 147 1.41 -10.46 -12.72
C MET A 147 -0.05 -10.91 -12.75
N THR A 148 -0.64 -11.33 -11.62
CA THR A 148 -1.96 -11.94 -11.57
C THR A 148 -3.00 -11.10 -10.84
N ASP A 149 -4.29 -11.29 -11.19
CA ASP A 149 -5.40 -10.61 -10.53
C ASP A 149 -5.53 -11.03 -9.05
N ASP A 150 -5.28 -12.29 -8.73
CA ASP A 150 -5.30 -12.79 -7.34
C ASP A 150 -4.19 -12.14 -6.50
N SER A 151 -3.01 -11.95 -7.08
CA SER A 151 -1.94 -11.20 -6.47
C SER A 151 -2.36 -9.76 -6.16
N ALA A 152 -2.94 -9.08 -7.14
CA ALA A 152 -3.41 -7.70 -6.98
C ALA A 152 -4.54 -7.56 -5.93
N GLU A 153 -5.46 -8.54 -5.87
CA GLU A 153 -6.57 -8.54 -4.90
C GLU A 153 -6.08 -8.74 -3.45
N ARG A 154 -5.06 -9.58 -3.22
CA ARG A 154 -4.53 -9.82 -1.87
C ARG A 154 -3.51 -8.80 -1.42
N TYR A 155 -2.87 -8.07 -2.34
CA TYR A 155 -1.78 -7.15 -2.07
C TYR A 155 -2.11 -6.14 -0.96
N ASP A 156 -3.26 -5.47 -1.06
CA ASP A 156 -3.66 -4.47 -0.07
C ASP A 156 -3.78 -5.07 1.33
N THR A 157 -4.37 -6.27 1.44
CA THR A 157 -4.46 -6.99 2.73
C THR A 157 -3.09 -7.39 3.23
N GLN A 158 -2.22 -7.89 2.36
CA GLN A 158 -0.86 -8.28 2.71
C GLN A 158 -0.07 -7.10 3.29
N VAL A 159 -0.09 -5.94 2.63
CA VAL A 159 0.62 -4.76 3.11
C VAL A 159 0.04 -4.27 4.44
N GLU A 160 -1.28 -4.24 4.58
CA GLU A 160 -1.92 -3.85 5.83
C GLU A 160 -1.57 -4.80 6.99
N VAL A 161 -1.56 -6.12 6.76
CA VAL A 161 -1.17 -7.11 7.76
C VAL A 161 0.29 -6.93 8.18
N LEU A 162 1.19 -6.69 7.21
CA LEU A 162 2.62 -6.47 7.48
C LEU A 162 2.88 -5.27 8.39
N VAL A 163 2.09 -4.21 8.27
CA VAL A 163 2.25 -2.97 9.06
C VAL A 163 1.11 -2.78 10.07
N ASN A 164 0.44 -3.85 10.49
CA ASN A 164 -0.58 -3.86 11.54
C ASN A 164 -1.73 -2.86 11.31
N GLY A 165 -2.17 -2.70 10.06
CA GLY A 165 -3.27 -1.80 9.70
C GLY A 165 -2.85 -0.34 9.47
N ALA A 166 -1.56 -0.04 9.46
CA ALA A 166 -1.05 1.33 9.34
C ALA A 166 -0.77 1.78 7.89
N ALA A 167 -0.86 0.89 6.88
CA ALA A 167 -0.44 1.21 5.52
C ALA A 167 -1.16 2.41 4.91
N ASN A 168 -2.46 2.52 5.14
CA ASN A 168 -3.23 3.65 4.64
C ASN A 168 -2.86 4.97 5.34
N ALA A 169 -2.64 4.94 6.66
CA ALA A 169 -2.15 6.11 7.39
C ALA A 169 -0.74 6.52 6.94
N ILE A 170 0.14 5.56 6.59
CA ILE A 170 1.46 5.83 5.99
C ILE A 170 1.28 6.51 4.63
N ARG A 171 0.43 5.97 3.75
CA ARG A 171 0.15 6.57 2.42
C ARG A 171 -0.34 8.01 2.54
N ARG A 172 -1.22 8.32 3.51
CA ARG A 172 -1.74 9.67 3.72
C ARG A 172 -0.68 10.69 4.17
N GLN A 173 0.50 10.25 4.66
CA GLN A 173 1.58 11.18 4.98
C GLN A 173 2.18 11.88 3.76
N VAL A 174 1.84 11.47 2.55
CA VAL A 174 2.18 12.16 1.31
C VAL A 174 1.29 13.40 1.07
N LEU A 175 0.09 13.43 1.66
CA LEU A 175 -0.87 14.51 1.41
C LEU A 175 -0.46 15.88 2.00
N PRO A 176 0.15 15.99 3.21
CA PRO A 176 0.61 17.27 3.72
C PRO A 176 1.57 18.03 2.79
N PRO A 177 2.68 17.45 2.29
CA PRO A 177 3.55 18.16 1.33
C PRO A 177 2.84 18.49 0.02
N LEU A 178 1.92 17.65 -0.47
CA LEU A 178 1.10 18.01 -1.63
C LEU A 178 0.16 19.19 -1.32
N HIS A 179 -0.40 19.24 -0.11
CA HIS A 179 -1.25 20.35 0.32
C HIS A 179 -0.48 21.68 0.31
N GLU A 180 0.77 21.68 0.76
CA GLU A 180 1.63 22.87 0.72
C GLU A 180 1.88 23.34 -0.72
N VAL A 181 2.20 22.42 -1.63
CA VAL A 181 2.45 22.70 -3.05
C VAL A 181 1.21 23.21 -3.77
N PHE A 182 0.02 22.69 -3.41
CA PHE A 182 -1.25 23.02 -4.07
C PHE A 182 -2.00 24.20 -3.42
N ALA A 183 -1.52 24.69 -2.28
CA ALA A 183 -2.19 25.73 -1.51
C ALA A 183 -2.47 26.98 -2.38
N GLY A 184 -3.72 27.48 -2.30
CA GLY A 184 -4.14 28.69 -3.01
C GLY A 184 -4.29 28.55 -4.53
N ARG A 185 -4.07 27.38 -5.11
CA ARG A 185 -4.17 27.10 -6.55
C ARG A 185 -5.48 26.39 -6.88
N ASP A 186 -6.03 26.65 -8.06
CA ASP A 186 -7.19 25.89 -8.55
C ASP A 186 -6.72 24.44 -8.89
N GLN A 187 -7.28 23.47 -8.18
CA GLN A 187 -6.92 22.05 -8.38
C GLN A 187 -7.08 21.57 -9.83
N ARG A 188 -7.96 22.21 -10.63
CA ARG A 188 -8.19 21.86 -12.04
C ARG A 188 -7.04 22.26 -12.97
N SER A 189 -6.22 23.23 -12.54
CA SER A 189 -5.04 23.68 -13.29
C SER A 189 -3.75 22.93 -12.92
N LEU A 190 -3.83 22.02 -11.96
CA LEU A 190 -2.72 21.23 -11.47
C LEU A 190 -2.68 19.86 -12.17
N GLN A 191 -1.52 19.21 -12.12
CA GLN A 191 -1.31 17.86 -12.64
C GLN A 191 -0.55 17.03 -11.60
N LEU A 192 -1.06 15.83 -11.27
CA LEU A 192 -0.40 14.88 -10.40
C LEU A 192 -0.10 13.58 -11.14
N LEU A 193 1.11 13.09 -11.01
CA LEU A 193 1.53 11.76 -11.44
C LEU A 193 1.86 10.88 -10.23
N ASP A 194 1.25 9.69 -10.13
CA ASP A 194 1.61 8.66 -9.16
C ASP A 194 2.30 7.50 -9.87
N VAL A 195 3.60 7.34 -9.63
CA VAL A 195 4.46 6.33 -10.29
C VAL A 195 4.52 5.08 -9.42
N GLY A 196 4.15 3.94 -10.00
CA GLY A 196 3.95 2.70 -9.23
C GLY A 196 2.67 2.77 -8.41
N CYS A 197 1.57 3.25 -9.02
CA CYS A 197 0.31 3.50 -8.31
C CYS A 197 -0.36 2.24 -7.75
N GLY A 198 0.07 1.06 -8.17
CA GLY A 198 -0.43 -0.22 -7.70
C GLY A 198 -1.95 -0.34 -7.87
N THR A 199 -2.63 -0.72 -6.81
CA THR A 199 -4.10 -0.83 -6.75
C THR A 199 -4.82 0.52 -6.60
N GLY A 200 -4.09 1.65 -6.64
CA GLY A 200 -4.63 3.00 -6.62
C GLY A 200 -4.96 3.55 -5.22
N ARG A 201 -4.45 2.95 -4.15
CA ARG A 201 -4.79 3.36 -2.77
C ARG A 201 -4.37 4.79 -2.44
N LEU A 202 -3.18 5.23 -2.85
CA LEU A 202 -2.77 6.61 -2.65
C LEU A 202 -3.66 7.56 -3.46
N LEU A 203 -3.90 7.25 -4.73
CA LEU A 203 -4.76 8.07 -5.59
C LEU A 203 -6.16 8.24 -5.05
N ASP A 204 -6.71 7.23 -4.36
CA ASP A 204 -8.00 7.37 -3.70
C ASP A 204 -7.98 8.45 -2.62
N PHE A 205 -6.96 8.49 -1.76
CA PHE A 205 -6.80 9.55 -0.76
C PHE A 205 -6.52 10.92 -1.38
N VAL A 206 -5.75 10.97 -2.45
CA VAL A 206 -5.55 12.19 -3.23
C VAL A 206 -6.89 12.72 -3.75
N LYS A 207 -7.73 11.85 -4.32
CA LYS A 207 -9.05 12.25 -4.84
C LYS A 207 -10.04 12.60 -3.74
N GLN A 208 -9.93 12.04 -2.54
CA GLN A 208 -10.71 12.47 -1.38
C GLN A 208 -10.34 13.91 -0.96
N ALA A 209 -9.05 14.27 -1.01
CA ALA A 209 -8.58 15.62 -0.69
C ALA A 209 -8.83 16.62 -1.83
N TRP A 210 -8.59 16.22 -3.07
CA TRP A 210 -8.71 17.08 -4.26
C TRP A 210 -9.51 16.37 -5.38
N PRO A 211 -10.85 16.36 -5.28
CA PRO A 211 -11.70 15.59 -6.22
C PRO A 211 -11.56 16.00 -7.69
N ARG A 212 -11.19 17.25 -7.95
CA ARG A 212 -11.07 17.82 -9.30
C ARG A 212 -9.62 17.91 -9.80
N LEU A 213 -8.64 17.42 -9.04
CA LEU A 213 -7.23 17.39 -9.43
C LEU A 213 -7.04 16.40 -10.58
N PRO A 214 -6.63 16.84 -11.79
CA PRO A 214 -6.19 15.92 -12.83
C PRO A 214 -5.04 15.06 -12.34
N SER A 215 -5.25 13.75 -12.36
CA SER A 215 -4.30 12.78 -11.82
C SER A 215 -4.04 11.66 -12.81
N LEU A 216 -2.81 11.22 -12.89
CA LEU A 216 -2.37 10.09 -13.68
C LEU A 216 -1.71 9.05 -12.77
N GLY A 217 -2.24 7.83 -12.75
CA GLY A 217 -1.59 6.68 -12.14
C GLY A 217 -0.88 5.83 -13.18
N LEU A 218 0.37 5.51 -12.94
CA LEU A 218 1.18 4.66 -13.78
C LEU A 218 1.64 3.45 -12.99
N ASP A 219 1.43 2.25 -13.53
CA ASP A 219 1.97 1.01 -12.96
C ASP A 219 2.34 0.04 -14.08
N MET A 220 3.35 -0.78 -13.86
CA MET A 220 3.79 -1.76 -14.85
C MET A 220 2.89 -3.00 -14.89
N SER A 221 2.11 -3.24 -13.84
CA SER A 221 1.21 -4.36 -13.71
C SER A 221 -0.17 -4.08 -14.31
N GLU A 222 -0.52 -4.79 -15.36
CA GLU A 222 -1.88 -4.77 -15.91
C GLU A 222 -2.93 -5.23 -14.89
N ALA A 223 -2.60 -6.26 -14.10
CA ALA A 223 -3.48 -6.79 -13.08
C ALA A 223 -3.79 -5.74 -12.00
N TYR A 224 -2.77 -5.05 -11.52
CA TYR A 224 -2.94 -3.98 -10.53
C TYR A 224 -3.71 -2.78 -11.09
N ILE A 225 -3.45 -2.39 -12.34
CA ILE A 225 -4.23 -1.35 -13.02
C ILE A 225 -5.70 -1.75 -13.21
N ARG A 226 -6.01 -3.05 -13.48
CA ARG A 226 -7.41 -3.51 -13.50
C ARG A 226 -8.08 -3.34 -12.13
N VAL A 227 -7.39 -3.70 -11.05
CA VAL A 227 -7.89 -3.49 -9.68
C VAL A 227 -8.05 -1.99 -9.38
N ALA A 228 -7.05 -1.16 -9.72
CA ALA A 228 -7.10 0.28 -9.53
C ALA A 228 -8.30 0.91 -10.27
N ARG A 229 -8.60 0.50 -11.51
CA ARG A 229 -9.78 0.97 -12.25
C ARG A 229 -11.09 0.66 -11.54
N ARG A 230 -11.21 -0.51 -10.89
CA ARG A 230 -12.40 -0.84 -10.09
C ARG A 230 -12.48 0.02 -8.81
N HIS A 231 -11.37 0.14 -8.07
CA HIS A 231 -11.31 0.92 -6.83
C HIS A 231 -11.62 2.40 -7.04
N LEU A 232 -11.13 2.96 -8.14
CA LEU A 232 -11.16 4.38 -8.44
C LEU A 232 -12.29 4.79 -9.40
N SER A 233 -13.19 3.84 -9.76
CA SER A 233 -14.24 4.05 -10.77
C SER A 233 -15.20 5.22 -10.47
N ARG A 234 -15.34 5.59 -9.19
CA ARG A 234 -16.16 6.73 -8.76
C ARG A 234 -15.53 8.10 -9.03
N TRP A 235 -14.22 8.14 -9.29
CA TRP A 235 -13.49 9.39 -9.45
C TRP A 235 -13.37 9.83 -10.90
N GLY A 236 -13.77 11.08 -11.18
CA GLY A 236 -13.42 11.77 -12.43
C GLY A 236 -12.01 12.37 -12.37
N TRP A 237 -11.57 12.93 -13.48
CA TRP A 237 -10.25 13.60 -13.59
C TRP A 237 -9.07 12.69 -13.22
N LEU A 238 -9.18 11.41 -13.58
CA LEU A 238 -8.21 10.38 -13.28
C LEU A 238 -7.99 9.49 -14.49
N LYS A 239 -6.72 9.30 -14.85
CA LYS A 239 -6.28 8.35 -15.87
C LYS A 239 -5.39 7.29 -15.24
N LEU A 240 -5.49 6.06 -15.73
CA LEU A 240 -4.68 4.93 -15.28
C LEU A 240 -4.04 4.28 -16.49
N LEU A 241 -2.71 4.22 -16.51
CA LEU A 241 -1.92 3.66 -17.60
C LEU A 241 -1.06 2.50 -17.12
N VAL A 242 -0.91 1.51 -17.98
CA VAL A 242 0.14 0.50 -17.84
C VAL A 242 1.40 1.06 -18.47
N GLY A 243 2.49 1.15 -17.70
CA GLY A 243 3.74 1.71 -18.20
C GLY A 243 4.90 1.58 -17.24
N ASN A 244 6.11 1.76 -17.77
CA ASN A 244 7.35 1.71 -17.00
C ASN A 244 7.70 3.09 -16.43
N GLY A 245 7.94 3.17 -15.12
CA GLY A 245 8.37 4.39 -14.44
C GLY A 245 9.75 4.92 -14.88
N GLU A 246 10.56 4.09 -15.54
CA GLU A 246 11.84 4.50 -16.13
C GLU A 246 11.68 5.24 -17.48
N ALA A 247 10.46 5.22 -18.08
CA ALA A 247 10.11 5.90 -19.32
C ALA A 247 8.71 6.50 -19.19
N LEU A 248 8.63 7.62 -18.49
CA LEU A 248 7.36 8.27 -18.18
C LEU A 248 6.66 8.80 -19.44
N PRO A 249 5.36 8.51 -19.63
CA PRO A 249 4.61 8.95 -20.81
C PRO A 249 4.03 10.36 -20.65
N VAL A 250 4.81 11.27 -20.09
CA VAL A 250 4.44 12.67 -19.85
C VAL A 250 5.55 13.60 -20.32
N PRO A 251 5.24 14.81 -20.81
CA PRO A 251 6.25 15.81 -21.18
C PRO A 251 7.06 16.26 -19.96
N ASP A 252 8.28 16.73 -20.22
CA ASP A 252 9.10 17.34 -19.19
C ASP A 252 8.41 18.56 -18.56
N ALA A 253 8.62 18.76 -17.27
CA ALA A 253 8.05 19.87 -16.49
C ALA A 253 6.51 20.03 -16.57
N SER A 254 5.79 18.94 -16.89
CA SER A 254 4.32 18.97 -17.06
C SER A 254 3.54 18.61 -15.79
N GLN A 255 4.22 18.20 -14.70
CA GLN A 255 3.58 17.78 -13.47
C GLN A 255 3.85 18.76 -12.34
N ASP A 256 2.82 19.13 -11.57
CA ASP A 256 2.93 19.97 -10.37
C ASP A 256 3.30 19.13 -9.14
N GLY A 257 2.97 17.84 -9.16
CA GLY A 257 3.35 16.87 -8.14
C GLY A 257 3.62 15.49 -8.73
N VAL A 258 4.64 14.84 -8.22
CA VAL A 258 4.95 13.43 -8.53
C VAL A 258 5.04 12.67 -7.21
N THR A 259 4.31 11.57 -7.13
CA THR A 259 4.30 10.70 -5.96
C THR A 259 4.81 9.31 -6.31
N ASN A 260 5.43 8.67 -5.31
CA ASN A 260 5.85 7.29 -5.35
C ASN A 260 5.83 6.74 -3.92
N VAL A 261 5.06 5.69 -3.68
CA VAL A 261 4.91 5.10 -2.34
C VAL A 261 5.09 3.59 -2.40
N PHE A 262 5.91 3.05 -1.50
CA PHE A 262 6.23 1.63 -1.37
C PHE A 262 6.86 0.98 -2.61
N MET A 263 7.56 1.73 -3.46
CA MET A 263 8.18 1.19 -4.67
C MET A 263 9.71 1.12 -4.61
N PHE A 264 10.38 2.13 -4.01
CA PHE A 264 11.84 2.24 -4.09
C PHE A 264 12.60 1.03 -3.52
N HIS A 265 12.03 0.35 -2.52
CA HIS A 265 12.66 -0.84 -1.93
C HIS A 265 12.60 -2.08 -2.84
N GLU A 266 11.81 -2.01 -3.91
CA GLU A 266 11.67 -3.07 -4.91
C GLU A 266 12.60 -2.87 -6.12
N LEU A 267 13.19 -1.69 -6.24
CA LEU A 267 14.09 -1.38 -7.35
C LEU A 267 15.51 -1.91 -7.09
N PRO A 268 16.23 -2.34 -8.14
CA PRO A 268 17.60 -2.79 -7.98
C PRO A 268 18.51 -1.65 -7.49
N ARG A 269 19.43 -1.98 -6.62
CA ARG A 269 20.52 -1.06 -6.26
C ARG A 269 21.43 -0.88 -7.49
N ARG A 270 21.66 0.35 -7.87
CA ARG A 270 22.66 0.68 -8.89
C ARG A 270 24.05 0.63 -8.29
#